data_303b964491b259672a0825d4594b5d31
#
_entry.id   303b964491b259672a0825d4594b5d31
#
_cell.length_a   1.000
_cell.length_b   1.000
_cell.length_c   1.000
_cell.angle_alpha   90.00
_cell.angle_beta   90.00
_cell.angle_gamma   90.00
#
_symmetry.space_group_name_H-M   'P 1'
#
loop_
_entity.id
_entity.type
_entity.pdbx_description
1 polymer ?
#
loop_
_entity_poly.entity_id
_entity_poly.type
_entity_poly.pdbx_seq_one_letter_code
_entity_poly.pdbx_strand_id
1 'polypeptide(L)'
;MAKQEPRVPVHGDPGHWIHISESPRTVRIVFGGKTLADSKHVKLLREDGILPVYYFPASDVLTDLMVPSGKKTECPYKGEASYWSLKAGNKTADNAAWSYINPLPEASELKSHFAFEWKKMDAWYEEDEEVFVHPRDPYKRVDVMPSKRHVRIVIDGQTVADTRRPRLLFETNHPVRYYIPQEDVRMDFLVPSAAQSRCPYKGPASYWSVKIGDQVFEDMIWSYKEPIPECPKIKGLLCFFHERGAEIYVDGEKIPPPKTKWARELNK
;
A
#
# COMPACT_ATOMS: atom_id res chain seq x y z
N MET A 1 20.27 8.83 -12.22
CA MET A 1 19.82 7.50 -11.79
C MET A 1 20.34 7.32 -10.36
N ALA A 2 19.48 7.30 -9.35
CA ALA A 2 19.86 6.91 -8.02
C ALA A 2 20.39 5.46 -8.11
N LYS A 3 21.61 5.21 -7.67
CA LYS A 3 22.13 3.86 -7.55
C LYS A 3 21.19 3.11 -6.64
N GLN A 4 20.58 2.04 -7.13
CA GLN A 4 19.84 1.11 -6.30
C GLN A 4 20.86 0.55 -5.31
N GLU A 5 20.67 0.84 -4.02
CA GLU A 5 21.55 0.27 -3.00
C GLU A 5 21.49 -1.26 -3.11
N PRO A 6 22.62 -1.95 -2.98
CA PRO A 6 22.66 -3.39 -3.14
C PRO A 6 21.72 -4.03 -2.11
N ARG A 7 20.77 -4.83 -2.60
CA ARG A 7 19.97 -5.71 -1.76
C ARG A 7 20.90 -6.69 -1.08
N VAL A 8 20.88 -6.75 0.23
CA VAL A 8 21.69 -7.70 0.99
C VAL A 8 20.88 -8.99 1.09
N PRO A 9 21.29 -10.08 0.39
CA PRO A 9 20.65 -11.38 0.54
C PRO A 9 20.79 -11.87 1.98
N VAL A 10 19.74 -12.47 2.50
CA VAL A 10 19.79 -13.08 3.83
C VAL A 10 20.60 -14.37 3.77
N HIS A 11 21.46 -14.58 4.76
CA HIS A 11 22.24 -15.81 4.85
C HIS A 11 21.32 -17.03 4.93
N GLY A 12 21.49 -17.98 4.01
CA GLY A 12 20.67 -19.19 3.91
C GLY A 12 19.46 -19.12 2.98
N ASP A 13 19.05 -17.91 2.55
CA ASP A 13 18.00 -17.71 1.54
C ASP A 13 18.39 -16.58 0.56
N PRO A 14 19.14 -16.88 -0.49
CA PRO A 14 19.59 -15.85 -1.44
C PRO A 14 18.44 -15.22 -2.25
N GLY A 15 17.25 -15.78 -2.23
CA GLY A 15 16.03 -15.21 -2.84
C GLY A 15 15.35 -14.16 -1.97
N HIS A 16 15.57 -14.18 -0.67
CA HIS A 16 15.03 -13.21 0.29
C HIS A 16 16.03 -12.09 0.58
N TRP A 17 15.55 -10.87 0.73
CA TRP A 17 16.38 -9.72 1.05
C TRP A 17 15.76 -8.86 2.14
N ILE A 18 16.61 -8.28 2.99
CA ILE A 18 16.26 -7.25 3.96
C ILE A 18 17.12 -6.02 3.65
N HIS A 19 16.53 -4.85 3.75
CA HIS A 19 17.24 -3.58 3.66
C HIS A 19 16.75 -2.65 4.77
N ILE A 20 17.65 -2.26 5.63
CA ILE A 20 17.41 -1.32 6.73
C ILE A 20 18.14 -0.04 6.39
N SER A 21 17.47 1.09 6.43
CA SER A 21 18.05 2.41 6.19
C SER A 21 17.46 3.44 7.14
N GLU A 22 18.20 4.49 7.41
CA GLU A 22 17.63 5.64 8.12
C GLU A 22 16.62 6.37 7.23
N SER A 23 15.49 6.73 7.81
CA SER A 23 14.53 7.61 7.16
C SER A 23 15.06 9.05 7.22
N PRO A 24 15.10 9.77 6.09
CA PRO A 24 15.46 11.19 6.14
C PRO A 24 14.33 12.08 6.69
N ARG A 25 13.16 11.49 6.99
CA ARG A 25 11.97 12.17 7.47
C ARG A 25 11.81 11.99 8.97
N THR A 26 11.35 13.03 9.65
CA THR A 26 10.79 12.91 10.99
C THR A 26 9.51 12.10 10.92
N VAL A 27 9.37 11.08 11.78
CA VAL A 27 8.15 10.27 11.82
C VAL A 27 7.55 10.33 13.22
N ARG A 28 6.25 10.58 13.28
CA ARG A 28 5.51 10.70 14.53
C ARG A 28 4.30 9.78 14.54
N ILE A 29 4.05 9.19 15.73
CA ILE A 29 2.91 8.30 15.98
C ILE A 29 2.05 8.89 17.10
N VAL A 30 0.74 8.84 16.91
CA VAL A 30 -0.24 9.20 17.92
C VAL A 30 -1.01 7.98 18.37
N PHE A 31 -1.17 7.81 19.70
CA PHE A 31 -1.98 6.77 20.31
C PHE A 31 -2.70 7.29 21.56
N GLY A 32 -4.02 7.12 21.63
CA GLY A 32 -4.86 7.60 22.74
C GLY A 32 -4.76 9.11 22.90
N GLY A 33 -4.63 9.86 21.81
CA GLY A 33 -4.46 11.31 21.80
C GLY A 33 -3.10 11.80 22.30
N LYS A 34 -2.14 10.90 22.54
CA LYS A 34 -0.77 11.23 22.96
C LYS A 34 0.22 10.93 21.85
N THR A 35 1.28 11.73 21.76
CA THR A 35 2.44 11.37 20.93
C THR A 35 3.15 10.18 21.58
N LEU A 36 3.06 9.02 20.93
CA LEU A 36 3.69 7.78 21.39
C LEU A 36 5.17 7.74 21.02
N ALA A 37 5.50 8.21 19.84
CA ALA A 37 6.87 8.34 19.35
C ALA A 37 6.97 9.53 18.40
N ASP A 38 8.12 10.22 18.43
CA ASP A 38 8.47 11.32 17.54
C ASP A 38 9.99 11.31 17.34
N SER A 39 10.45 10.98 16.15
CA SER A 39 11.88 10.72 15.93
C SER A 39 12.36 11.17 14.55
N LYS A 40 13.58 11.72 14.53
CA LYS A 40 14.37 12.01 13.32
C LYS A 40 15.33 10.87 12.96
N HIS A 41 15.36 9.81 13.80
CA HIS A 41 16.30 8.68 13.68
C HIS A 41 15.57 7.36 13.46
N VAL A 42 14.44 7.43 12.75
CA VAL A 42 13.64 6.25 12.45
C VAL A 42 14.33 5.41 11.40
N LYS A 43 14.38 4.11 11.61
CA LYS A 43 14.81 3.17 10.58
C LYS A 43 13.63 2.68 9.76
N LEU A 44 13.80 2.62 8.46
CA LEU A 44 12.85 2.02 7.52
C LEU A 44 13.36 0.63 7.13
N LEU A 45 12.65 -0.39 7.58
CA LEU A 45 12.84 -1.76 7.11
C LEU A 45 12.06 -1.97 5.83
N ARG A 46 12.72 -2.40 4.78
CA ARG A 46 12.13 -2.97 3.57
C ARG A 46 12.56 -4.42 3.46
N GLU A 47 11.64 -5.28 3.11
CA GLU A 47 11.85 -6.73 3.07
C GLU A 47 11.05 -7.33 1.92
N ASP A 48 11.56 -8.39 1.33
CA ASP A 48 10.88 -9.05 0.21
C ASP A 48 9.50 -9.54 0.61
N GLY A 49 8.51 -9.25 -0.25
CA GLY A 49 7.12 -9.66 -0.05
C GLY A 49 6.35 -8.97 1.07
N ILE A 50 6.98 -8.06 1.85
CA ILE A 50 6.37 -7.39 3.00
C ILE A 50 6.28 -5.88 2.76
N LEU A 51 5.26 -5.25 3.35
CA LEU A 51 5.16 -3.79 3.36
C LEU A 51 6.27 -3.18 4.22
N PRO A 52 6.76 -1.98 3.86
CA PRO A 52 7.76 -1.27 4.67
C PRO A 52 7.29 -1.06 6.11
N VAL A 53 8.23 -1.08 7.05
CA VAL A 53 7.95 -0.91 8.49
C VAL A 53 8.92 0.11 9.08
N TYR A 54 8.39 1.07 9.85
CA TYR A 54 9.19 1.98 10.65
C TYR A 54 9.59 1.38 11.99
N TYR A 55 10.85 1.57 12.35
CA TYR A 55 11.43 1.21 13.65
C TYR A 55 11.98 2.45 14.33
N PHE A 56 11.49 2.75 15.52
CA PHE A 56 11.84 3.93 16.32
C PHE A 56 12.89 3.58 17.38
N PRO A 57 13.92 4.40 17.57
CA PRO A 57 14.82 4.23 18.72
C PRO A 57 14.02 4.23 20.02
N ALA A 58 14.36 3.35 20.94
CA ALA A 58 13.67 3.25 22.24
C ALA A 58 13.69 4.56 23.03
N SER A 59 14.73 5.39 22.84
CA SER A 59 14.85 6.72 23.46
C SER A 59 13.76 7.71 23.03
N ASP A 60 13.18 7.52 21.85
CA ASP A 60 12.24 8.45 21.23
C ASP A 60 10.78 7.93 21.34
N VAL A 61 10.59 6.86 22.14
CA VAL A 61 9.29 6.23 22.38
C VAL A 61 8.84 6.49 23.81
N LEU A 62 7.58 6.88 23.99
CA LEU A 62 6.94 7.03 25.30
C LEU A 62 6.64 5.64 25.88
N THR A 63 7.67 4.99 26.42
CA THR A 63 7.60 3.61 26.92
C THR A 63 6.68 3.44 28.12
N ASP A 64 6.34 4.50 28.85
CA ASP A 64 5.36 4.47 29.96
C ASP A 64 3.96 4.03 29.52
N LEU A 65 3.66 4.13 28.23
CA LEU A 65 2.41 3.60 27.66
C LEU A 65 2.49 2.12 27.26
N MET A 66 3.65 1.48 27.39
CA MET A 66 3.92 0.12 26.93
C MET A 66 3.91 -0.88 28.09
N VAL A 67 3.15 -1.95 27.92
CA VAL A 67 3.08 -3.06 28.88
C VAL A 67 3.52 -4.34 28.19
N PRO A 68 4.55 -5.07 28.69
CA PRO A 68 4.95 -6.36 28.12
C PRO A 68 3.77 -7.31 28.04
N SER A 69 3.57 -7.95 26.91
CA SER A 69 2.40 -8.83 26.69
C SER A 69 2.69 -10.31 26.85
N GLY A 70 3.95 -10.70 27.00
CA GLY A 70 4.35 -12.12 27.02
C GLY A 70 4.29 -12.81 25.64
N LYS A 71 3.68 -12.19 24.63
CA LYS A 71 3.67 -12.74 23.26
C LYS A 71 5.07 -12.69 22.68
N LYS A 72 5.45 -13.76 21.97
CA LYS A 72 6.67 -13.87 21.18
C LYS A 72 6.35 -14.47 19.83
N THR A 73 7.12 -14.11 18.81
CA THR A 73 7.08 -14.73 17.48
C THR A 73 8.50 -14.91 16.96
N GLU A 74 8.71 -15.93 16.15
CA GLU A 74 9.99 -16.19 15.51
C GLU A 74 9.95 -15.75 14.06
N CYS A 75 10.97 -15.00 13.63
CA CYS A 75 11.19 -14.66 12.25
C CYS A 75 12.52 -15.27 11.80
N PRO A 76 12.54 -16.09 10.72
CA PRO A 76 13.78 -16.75 10.29
C PRO A 76 14.87 -15.77 9.84
N TYR A 77 14.50 -14.53 9.55
CA TYR A 77 15.42 -13.51 9.02
C TYR A 77 15.80 -12.42 10.04
N LYS A 78 15.04 -12.29 11.15
CA LYS A 78 15.25 -11.22 12.14
C LYS A 78 15.40 -11.74 13.56
N GLY A 79 15.01 -13.00 13.82
CA GLY A 79 15.05 -13.65 15.13
C GLY A 79 13.74 -13.50 15.91
N GLU A 80 13.82 -13.67 17.23
CA GLU A 80 12.66 -13.60 18.13
C GLU A 80 12.21 -12.15 18.35
N ALA A 81 10.94 -11.88 18.04
CA ALA A 81 10.27 -10.63 18.39
C ALA A 81 9.51 -10.76 19.70
N SER A 82 9.73 -9.83 20.62
CA SER A 82 8.94 -9.64 21.84
C SER A 82 7.90 -8.53 21.60
N TYR A 83 6.74 -8.64 22.29
CA TYR A 83 5.61 -7.75 22.05
C TYR A 83 5.20 -6.97 23.31
N TRP A 84 4.60 -5.80 23.06
CA TRP A 84 3.99 -4.94 24.07
C TRP A 84 2.58 -4.54 23.64
N SER A 85 1.70 -4.51 24.63
CA SER A 85 0.42 -3.83 24.53
C SER A 85 0.57 -2.37 24.88
N LEU A 86 -0.29 -1.52 24.32
CA LEU A 86 -0.29 -0.09 24.61
C LEU A 86 -1.49 0.28 25.48
N LYS A 87 -1.31 1.21 26.41
CA LYS A 87 -2.37 1.74 27.27
C LYS A 87 -2.22 3.26 27.42
N ALA A 88 -3.23 4.00 27.02
CA ALA A 88 -3.31 5.46 27.18
C ALA A 88 -4.72 5.84 27.67
N GLY A 89 -4.86 6.15 28.96
CA GLY A 89 -6.17 6.36 29.57
C GLY A 89 -7.06 5.12 29.41
N ASN A 90 -8.22 5.30 28.78
CA ASN A 90 -9.18 4.20 28.52
C ASN A 90 -8.91 3.45 27.21
N LYS A 91 -7.96 3.91 26.41
CA LYS A 91 -7.61 3.22 25.16
C LYS A 91 -6.54 2.17 25.42
N THR A 92 -6.78 0.95 24.94
CA THR A 92 -5.82 -0.16 24.95
C THR A 92 -5.67 -0.75 23.56
N ALA A 93 -4.49 -1.26 23.26
CA ALA A 93 -4.22 -1.99 22.04
C ALA A 93 -3.27 -3.16 22.32
N ASP A 94 -3.80 -4.39 22.27
CA ASP A 94 -3.05 -5.59 22.60
C ASP A 94 -2.00 -5.90 21.52
N ASN A 95 -0.78 -6.24 21.97
CA ASN A 95 0.33 -6.60 21.08
C ASN A 95 0.53 -5.58 19.95
N ALA A 96 0.48 -4.30 20.28
CA ALA A 96 0.51 -3.22 19.28
C ALA A 96 1.92 -2.73 18.97
N ALA A 97 2.92 -3.10 19.74
CA ALA A 97 4.32 -2.83 19.50
C ALA A 97 5.14 -4.12 19.57
N TRP A 98 6.26 -4.14 18.83
CA TRP A 98 7.23 -5.23 18.93
C TRP A 98 8.65 -4.72 18.78
N SER A 99 9.61 -5.53 19.24
CA SER A 99 11.03 -5.28 19.09
C SER A 99 11.78 -6.60 18.98
N TYR A 100 12.89 -6.59 18.26
CA TYR A 100 13.88 -7.66 18.24
C TYR A 100 14.97 -7.33 19.26
N ILE A 101 14.87 -7.93 20.46
CA ILE A 101 15.82 -7.66 21.58
C ILE A 101 17.22 -8.14 21.20
N ASN A 102 17.30 -9.34 20.62
CA ASN A 102 18.51 -9.96 20.14
C ASN A 102 18.29 -10.34 18.65
N PRO A 103 18.35 -9.35 17.75
CA PRO A 103 18.14 -9.60 16.33
C PRO A 103 19.26 -10.47 15.74
N LEU A 104 18.96 -11.20 14.67
CA LEU A 104 19.97 -11.88 13.85
C LEU A 104 20.92 -10.86 13.22
N PRO A 105 22.13 -11.28 12.81
CA PRO A 105 23.16 -10.37 12.28
C PRO A 105 22.67 -9.45 11.17
N GLU A 106 21.88 -9.96 10.24
CA GLU A 106 21.33 -9.22 9.10
C GLU A 106 20.33 -8.14 9.50
N ALA A 107 19.71 -8.28 10.68
CA ALA A 107 18.77 -7.33 11.25
C ALA A 107 19.33 -6.60 12.48
N SER A 108 20.64 -6.67 12.73
CA SER A 108 21.31 -6.12 13.93
C SER A 108 21.02 -4.64 14.17
N GLU A 109 20.77 -3.87 13.10
CA GLU A 109 20.40 -2.46 13.19
C GLU A 109 19.04 -2.20 13.84
N LEU A 110 18.18 -3.23 13.99
CA LEU A 110 16.89 -3.12 14.69
C LEU A 110 17.00 -3.23 16.20
N LYS A 111 18.20 -3.56 16.71
CA LYS A 111 18.43 -3.62 18.16
C LYS A 111 18.08 -2.29 18.82
N SER A 112 17.37 -2.35 19.96
CA SER A 112 16.90 -1.18 20.72
C SER A 112 15.94 -0.28 19.94
N HIS A 113 15.21 -0.83 18.96
CA HIS A 113 14.16 -0.13 18.23
C HIS A 113 12.82 -0.83 18.43
N PHE A 114 11.75 -0.05 18.43
CA PHE A 114 10.36 -0.53 18.45
C PHE A 114 9.67 -0.25 17.12
N ALA A 115 8.86 -1.21 16.69
CA ALA A 115 7.90 -1.02 15.61
C ALA A 115 6.47 -1.13 16.16
N PHE A 116 5.50 -0.58 15.42
CA PHE A 116 4.12 -0.48 15.85
C PHE A 116 3.16 -0.95 14.79
N GLU A 117 2.06 -1.61 15.21
CA GLU A 117 0.99 -2.06 14.34
C GLU A 117 0.25 -0.85 13.78
N TRP A 118 0.39 -0.63 12.47
CA TRP A 118 -0.13 0.55 11.79
C TRP A 118 -1.59 0.86 12.12
N LYS A 119 -2.45 -0.17 12.02
CA LYS A 119 -3.91 -0.03 12.19
C LYS A 119 -4.36 0.18 13.64
N LYS A 120 -3.48 -0.01 14.62
CA LYS A 120 -3.78 0.17 16.03
C LYS A 120 -3.47 1.56 16.54
N MET A 121 -2.78 2.36 15.76
CA MET A 121 -2.46 3.74 16.08
C MET A 121 -3.61 4.68 15.66
N ASP A 122 -3.66 5.87 16.26
CA ASP A 122 -4.65 6.89 15.89
C ASP A 122 -4.26 7.56 14.58
N ALA A 123 -2.99 7.95 14.49
CA ALA A 123 -2.44 8.63 13.32
C ALA A 123 -0.93 8.39 13.20
N TRP A 124 -0.45 8.49 11.97
CA TRP A 124 0.96 8.48 11.60
C TRP A 124 1.27 9.73 10.79
N TYR A 125 2.41 10.33 11.04
CA TYR A 125 2.87 11.52 10.32
C TYR A 125 4.28 11.30 9.79
N GLU A 126 4.53 11.72 8.56
CA GLU A 126 5.85 11.96 8.00
C GLU A 126 6.01 13.47 7.86
N GLU A 127 6.93 14.08 8.59
CA GLU A 127 6.96 15.52 8.85
C GLU A 127 5.60 15.98 9.43
N ASP A 128 4.96 16.97 8.84
CA ASP A 128 3.64 17.48 9.24
C ASP A 128 2.47 16.85 8.44
N GLU A 129 2.76 15.90 7.54
CA GLU A 129 1.75 15.26 6.71
C GLU A 129 1.27 13.93 7.32
N GLU A 130 -0.04 13.78 7.48
CA GLU A 130 -0.61 12.50 7.90
C GLU A 130 -0.49 11.46 6.79
N VAL A 131 0.08 10.30 7.12
CA VAL A 131 0.28 9.19 6.20
C VAL A 131 -0.59 7.99 6.57
N PHE A 132 -0.99 7.23 5.57
CA PHE A 132 -2.00 6.21 5.71
C PHE A 132 -1.53 4.86 5.16
N VAL A 133 -2.05 3.78 5.74
CA VAL A 133 -1.91 2.38 5.29
C VAL A 133 -0.56 1.77 5.66
N HIS A 134 0.56 2.39 5.31
CA HIS A 134 1.93 1.94 5.62
C HIS A 134 2.93 3.03 5.25
N PRO A 135 4.19 2.95 5.71
CA PRO A 135 5.28 3.85 5.28
C PRO A 135 5.39 3.94 3.76
N ARG A 136 5.66 5.12 3.24
CA ARG A 136 5.97 5.27 1.81
C ARG A 136 7.39 4.75 1.53
N ASP A 137 7.51 3.77 0.64
CA ASP A 137 8.81 3.27 0.17
C ASP A 137 9.46 4.33 -0.73
N PRO A 138 10.66 4.87 -0.39
CA PRO A 138 11.33 5.89 -1.19
C PRO A 138 11.79 5.39 -2.56
N TYR A 139 11.85 4.09 -2.77
CA TYR A 139 12.22 3.47 -4.06
C TYR A 139 11.01 3.11 -4.93
N LYS A 140 9.80 3.33 -4.41
CA LYS A 140 8.59 3.10 -5.18
C LYS A 140 8.27 4.31 -6.04
N ARG A 141 8.27 4.12 -7.35
CA ARG A 141 7.95 5.14 -8.34
C ARG A 141 6.54 4.94 -8.89
N VAL A 142 5.82 6.03 -9.07
CA VAL A 142 4.52 6.08 -9.74
C VAL A 142 4.57 7.15 -10.82
N ASP A 143 4.50 6.71 -12.08
CA ASP A 143 4.47 7.61 -13.24
C ASP A 143 3.10 7.55 -13.90
N VAL A 144 2.52 8.70 -14.21
CA VAL A 144 1.27 8.80 -14.97
C VAL A 144 1.51 9.57 -16.25
N MET A 145 1.29 8.90 -17.39
CA MET A 145 1.58 9.43 -18.72
C MET A 145 0.33 9.46 -19.60
N PRO A 146 0.07 10.54 -20.34
CA PRO A 146 -0.93 10.53 -21.39
C PRO A 146 -0.48 9.58 -22.51
N SER A 147 -1.44 8.93 -23.14
CA SER A 147 -1.17 8.00 -24.24
C SER A 147 -2.17 8.20 -25.37
N LYS A 148 -1.76 7.87 -26.60
CA LYS A 148 -2.63 7.80 -27.78
C LYS A 148 -3.05 6.37 -28.12
N ARG A 149 -2.69 5.38 -27.27
CA ARG A 149 -3.10 3.99 -27.48
C ARG A 149 -4.61 3.90 -27.46
N HIS A 150 -5.16 3.08 -28.35
CA HIS A 150 -6.56 2.74 -28.32
C HIS A 150 -6.79 1.70 -27.21
N VAL A 151 -7.51 2.06 -26.18
CA VAL A 151 -7.86 1.15 -25.08
C VAL A 151 -9.35 0.92 -25.09
N ARG A 152 -9.76 -0.35 -25.26
CA ARG A 152 -11.15 -0.80 -25.17
C ARG A 152 -11.28 -1.82 -24.05
N ILE A 153 -12.32 -1.66 -23.23
CA ILE A 153 -12.60 -2.52 -22.08
C ILE A 153 -13.96 -3.17 -22.27
N VAL A 154 -13.97 -4.49 -22.13
CA VAL A 154 -15.17 -5.32 -22.31
C VAL A 154 -15.44 -6.07 -20.99
N ILE A 155 -16.70 -6.09 -20.58
CA ILE A 155 -17.20 -6.90 -19.45
C ILE A 155 -18.45 -7.60 -19.95
N ASP A 156 -18.50 -8.91 -19.76
CA ASP A 156 -19.63 -9.75 -20.20
C ASP A 156 -20.05 -9.49 -21.68
N GLY A 157 -19.05 -9.43 -22.56
CA GLY A 157 -19.26 -9.18 -24.00
C GLY A 157 -19.67 -7.75 -24.36
N GLN A 158 -19.92 -6.86 -23.39
CA GLN A 158 -20.29 -5.46 -23.62
C GLN A 158 -19.07 -4.55 -23.54
N THR A 159 -18.91 -3.66 -24.52
CA THR A 159 -17.90 -2.60 -24.45
C THR A 159 -18.34 -1.55 -23.43
N VAL A 160 -17.63 -1.49 -22.29
CA VAL A 160 -17.92 -0.56 -21.18
C VAL A 160 -17.06 0.70 -21.23
N ALA A 161 -15.92 0.66 -21.92
CA ALA A 161 -15.08 1.83 -22.16
C ALA A 161 -14.35 1.71 -23.51
N ASP A 162 -14.18 2.83 -24.20
CA ASP A 162 -13.45 2.92 -25.46
C ASP A 162 -12.79 4.31 -25.58
N THR A 163 -11.46 4.37 -25.56
CA THR A 163 -10.72 5.63 -25.52
C THR A 163 -9.46 5.61 -26.36
N ARG A 164 -9.08 6.78 -26.92
CA ARG A 164 -7.77 7.05 -27.53
C ARG A 164 -6.96 8.11 -26.77
N ARG A 165 -7.39 8.39 -25.53
CA ARG A 165 -6.73 9.36 -24.63
C ARG A 165 -6.58 8.84 -23.20
N PRO A 166 -6.20 7.55 -23.01
CA PRO A 166 -6.01 7.03 -21.66
C PRO A 166 -4.84 7.70 -20.96
N ARG A 167 -4.83 7.62 -19.64
CA ARG A 167 -3.63 7.83 -18.82
C ARG A 167 -3.10 6.48 -18.40
N LEU A 168 -1.85 6.18 -18.74
CA LEU A 168 -1.18 4.97 -18.30
C LEU A 168 -0.42 5.24 -17.02
N LEU A 169 -0.69 4.42 -16.00
CA LEU A 169 0.03 4.48 -14.73
C LEU A 169 1.01 3.30 -14.66
N PHE A 170 2.27 3.65 -14.48
CA PHE A 170 3.38 2.74 -14.26
C PHE A 170 3.80 2.85 -12.79
N GLU A 171 3.70 1.75 -12.06
CA GLU A 171 4.06 1.69 -10.64
C GLU A 171 5.05 0.56 -10.42
N THR A 172 6.11 0.82 -9.63
CA THR A 172 7.13 -0.19 -9.32
C THR A 172 6.48 -1.48 -8.81
N ASN A 173 6.81 -2.62 -9.40
CA ASN A 173 6.31 -3.95 -9.07
C ASN A 173 4.79 -4.14 -9.22
N HIS A 174 4.15 -3.33 -10.06
CA HIS A 174 2.71 -3.45 -10.35
C HIS A 174 2.48 -3.52 -11.86
N PRO A 175 1.39 -4.16 -12.30
CA PRO A 175 1.00 -4.13 -13.71
C PRO A 175 0.62 -2.71 -14.14
N VAL A 176 0.77 -2.42 -15.43
CA VAL A 176 0.30 -1.17 -16.02
C VAL A 176 -1.20 -1.03 -15.79
N ARG A 177 -1.62 0.16 -15.35
CA ARG A 177 -3.03 0.51 -15.16
C ARG A 177 -3.47 1.55 -16.17
N TYR A 178 -4.65 1.32 -16.73
CA TYR A 178 -5.25 2.17 -17.76
C TYR A 178 -6.36 3.00 -17.11
N TYR A 179 -6.13 4.30 -16.97
CA TYR A 179 -7.09 5.25 -16.43
C TYR A 179 -7.83 5.94 -17.57
N ILE A 180 -9.14 5.81 -17.59
CA ILE A 180 -10.01 6.21 -18.69
C ILE A 180 -10.81 7.44 -18.29
N PRO A 181 -10.89 8.50 -19.12
CA PRO A 181 -11.80 9.62 -18.90
C PRO A 181 -13.26 9.15 -18.82
N GLN A 182 -14.06 9.76 -17.93
CA GLN A 182 -15.45 9.35 -17.73
C GLN A 182 -16.31 9.48 -19.01
N GLU A 183 -16.00 10.46 -19.86
CA GLU A 183 -16.68 10.69 -21.14
C GLU A 183 -16.51 9.55 -22.14
N ASP A 184 -15.46 8.73 -21.96
CA ASP A 184 -15.15 7.59 -22.80
C ASP A 184 -15.61 6.25 -22.15
N VAL A 185 -16.46 6.35 -21.10
CA VAL A 185 -17.01 5.21 -20.35
C VAL A 185 -18.53 5.21 -20.42
N ARG A 186 -19.12 4.04 -20.57
CA ARG A 186 -20.58 3.84 -20.49
C ARG A 186 -21.03 3.97 -19.04
N MET A 187 -21.18 5.22 -18.60
CA MET A 187 -21.57 5.56 -17.23
C MET A 187 -22.96 5.02 -16.85
N ASP A 188 -23.81 4.74 -17.84
CA ASP A 188 -25.11 4.11 -17.67
C ASP A 188 -25.05 2.67 -17.14
N PHE A 189 -23.91 1.98 -17.30
CA PHE A 189 -23.67 0.67 -16.72
C PHE A 189 -23.11 0.73 -15.28
N LEU A 190 -22.72 1.90 -14.80
CA LEU A 190 -22.02 2.05 -13.53
C LEU A 190 -22.97 2.31 -12.36
N VAL A 191 -22.84 1.49 -11.33
CA VAL A 191 -23.54 1.64 -10.05
C VAL A 191 -22.51 1.98 -8.96
N PRO A 192 -22.68 3.09 -8.22
CA PRO A 192 -21.79 3.41 -7.12
C PRO A 192 -21.71 2.27 -6.09
N SER A 193 -20.50 1.95 -5.64
CA SER A 193 -20.26 0.97 -4.57
C SER A 193 -20.00 1.70 -3.25
N ALA A 194 -20.36 1.06 -2.13
CA ALA A 194 -20.02 1.51 -0.80
C ALA A 194 -18.55 1.19 -0.44
N ALA A 195 -17.86 0.40 -1.25
CA ALA A 195 -16.46 0.03 -1.03
C ALA A 195 -15.55 1.27 -1.10
N GLN A 196 -14.60 1.34 -0.18
CA GLN A 196 -13.58 2.37 -0.12
C GLN A 196 -12.24 1.73 0.22
N SER A 197 -11.17 2.32 -0.28
CA SER A 197 -9.82 1.97 0.13
C SER A 197 -8.91 3.20 0.13
N ARG A 198 -7.68 3.04 0.58
CA ARG A 198 -6.69 4.10 0.55
C ARG A 198 -5.35 3.56 0.08
N CYS A 199 -4.67 4.33 -0.74
CA CYS A 199 -3.33 4.03 -1.22
C CYS A 199 -2.38 5.15 -0.76
N PRO A 200 -1.23 4.83 -0.13
CA PRO A 200 -0.30 5.86 0.35
C PRO A 200 0.33 6.68 -0.78
N TYR A 201 0.28 6.17 -2.02
CA TYR A 201 0.89 6.82 -3.22
C TYR A 201 -0.13 7.48 -4.15
N LYS A 202 -1.44 7.32 -3.90
CA LYS A 202 -2.51 7.81 -4.80
C LYS A 202 -3.65 8.48 -4.05
N GLY A 203 -3.88 8.18 -2.77
CA GLY A 203 -4.94 8.76 -1.96
C GLY A 203 -6.15 7.82 -1.75
N PRO A 204 -7.32 8.39 -1.35
CA PRO A 204 -8.56 7.64 -1.16
C PRO A 204 -9.16 7.22 -2.49
N ALA A 205 -9.59 5.96 -2.59
CA ALA A 205 -10.25 5.39 -3.75
C ALA A 205 -11.73 5.12 -3.48
N SER A 206 -12.58 5.48 -4.44
CA SER A 206 -14.00 5.11 -4.52
C SER A 206 -14.18 4.04 -5.59
N TYR A 207 -15.26 3.25 -5.49
CA TYR A 207 -15.51 2.12 -6.38
C TYR A 207 -16.86 2.21 -7.07
N TRP A 208 -16.97 1.49 -8.20
CA TRP A 208 -18.22 1.24 -8.89
C TRP A 208 -18.30 -0.23 -9.28
N SER A 209 -19.51 -0.75 -9.19
CA SER A 209 -19.92 -1.99 -9.80
C SER A 209 -20.40 -1.73 -11.23
N VAL A 210 -20.35 -2.75 -12.09
CA VAL A 210 -20.89 -2.69 -13.46
C VAL A 210 -22.13 -3.55 -13.53
N LYS A 211 -23.26 -2.98 -13.99
CA LYS A 211 -24.52 -3.68 -14.17
C LYS A 211 -24.80 -3.83 -15.68
N ILE A 212 -24.94 -5.07 -16.14
CA ILE A 212 -25.26 -5.42 -17.54
C ILE A 212 -26.48 -6.34 -17.50
N GLY A 213 -27.63 -5.84 -17.95
CA GLY A 213 -28.91 -6.56 -17.77
C GLY A 213 -29.21 -6.77 -16.29
N ASP A 214 -29.43 -8.02 -15.90
CA ASP A 214 -29.67 -8.44 -14.52
C ASP A 214 -28.40 -8.80 -13.75
N GLN A 215 -27.25 -8.84 -14.40
CA GLN A 215 -25.97 -9.19 -13.75
C GLN A 215 -25.28 -7.96 -13.19
N VAL A 216 -24.71 -8.11 -12.00
CA VAL A 216 -23.92 -7.09 -11.32
C VAL A 216 -22.51 -7.63 -11.06
N PHE A 217 -21.52 -6.95 -11.61
CA PHE A 217 -20.10 -7.23 -11.40
C PHE A 217 -19.58 -6.27 -10.33
N GLU A 218 -19.45 -6.75 -9.10
CA GLU A 218 -19.13 -5.92 -7.93
C GLU A 218 -17.72 -5.36 -7.93
N ASP A 219 -17.59 -4.07 -7.60
CA ASP A 219 -16.32 -3.37 -7.39
C ASP A 219 -15.32 -3.52 -8.55
N MET A 220 -15.83 -3.48 -9.78
CA MET A 220 -15.01 -3.68 -10.99
C MET A 220 -14.15 -2.48 -11.36
N ILE A 221 -14.49 -1.31 -10.82
CA ILE A 221 -13.85 -0.05 -11.20
C ILE A 221 -13.49 0.73 -9.94
N TRP A 222 -12.33 1.40 -9.98
CA TRP A 222 -11.96 2.37 -8.95
C TRP A 222 -11.56 3.70 -9.56
N SER A 223 -11.63 4.75 -8.75
CA SER A 223 -11.20 6.10 -9.09
C SER A 223 -10.69 6.84 -7.87
N TYR A 224 -9.80 7.77 -8.11
CA TYR A 224 -9.33 8.72 -7.11
C TYR A 224 -9.97 10.09 -7.38
N LYS A 225 -11.01 10.44 -6.63
CA LYS A 225 -11.68 11.75 -6.74
C LYS A 225 -10.77 12.87 -6.24
N GLU A 226 -10.09 12.60 -5.15
CA GLU A 226 -9.12 13.49 -4.51
C GLU A 226 -7.78 12.75 -4.33
N PRO A 227 -6.99 12.58 -5.42
CA PRO A 227 -5.67 11.97 -5.32
C PRO A 227 -4.73 12.87 -4.52
N ILE A 228 -3.68 12.27 -3.93
CA ILE A 228 -2.63 13.05 -3.27
C ILE A 228 -1.92 13.98 -4.26
N PRO A 229 -1.26 15.06 -3.78
CA PRO A 229 -0.60 16.05 -4.63
C PRO A 229 0.44 15.48 -5.59
N GLU A 230 1.07 14.35 -5.24
CA GLU A 230 2.07 13.69 -6.07
C GLU A 230 1.48 12.88 -7.24
N CYS A 231 0.16 12.60 -7.22
CA CYS A 231 -0.50 11.81 -8.27
C CYS A 231 -1.74 12.48 -8.89
N PRO A 232 -1.71 13.79 -9.23
CA PRO A 232 -2.90 14.56 -9.61
C PRO A 232 -3.47 14.16 -10.97
N LYS A 233 -2.66 13.55 -11.83
CA LYS A 233 -3.03 13.23 -13.21
C LYS A 233 -4.10 12.14 -13.35
N ILE A 234 -4.44 11.43 -12.28
CA ILE A 234 -5.50 10.40 -12.27
C ILE A 234 -6.81 10.90 -11.67
N LYS A 235 -6.91 12.16 -11.28
CA LYS A 235 -8.11 12.74 -10.66
C LYS A 235 -9.34 12.48 -11.50
N GLY A 236 -10.35 11.82 -10.92
CA GLY A 236 -11.64 11.55 -11.52
C GLY A 236 -11.64 10.51 -12.66
N LEU A 237 -10.48 9.99 -13.08
CA LEU A 237 -10.41 8.97 -14.09
C LEU A 237 -10.79 7.60 -13.53
N LEU A 238 -11.32 6.72 -14.37
CA LEU A 238 -11.79 5.39 -14.03
C LEU A 238 -10.76 4.33 -14.42
N CYS A 239 -10.48 3.39 -13.53
CA CYS A 239 -9.59 2.27 -13.78
C CYS A 239 -10.32 0.95 -13.50
N PHE A 240 -10.14 -0.05 -14.37
CA PHE A 240 -10.88 -1.29 -14.36
C PHE A 240 -10.01 -2.45 -13.86
N PHE A 241 -10.58 -3.33 -13.02
CA PHE A 241 -9.90 -4.54 -12.56
C PHE A 241 -9.83 -5.60 -13.65
N HIS A 242 -8.71 -5.61 -14.36
CA HIS A 242 -8.41 -6.62 -15.37
C HIS A 242 -8.40 -8.03 -14.76
N GLU A 243 -7.83 -8.18 -13.58
CA GLU A 243 -7.73 -9.44 -12.85
C GLU A 243 -9.05 -9.95 -12.25
N ARG A 244 -10.14 -9.17 -12.38
CA ARG A 244 -11.50 -9.55 -11.92
C ARG A 244 -12.46 -9.82 -13.08
N GLY A 245 -11.92 -9.98 -14.29
CA GLY A 245 -12.71 -10.37 -15.47
C GLY A 245 -13.01 -9.26 -16.47
N ALA A 246 -12.53 -8.02 -16.25
CA ALA A 246 -12.57 -7.04 -17.33
C ALA A 246 -11.58 -7.46 -18.42
N GLU A 247 -12.02 -7.59 -19.66
CA GLU A 247 -11.15 -7.81 -20.80
C GLU A 247 -10.60 -6.47 -21.29
N ILE A 248 -9.29 -6.35 -21.37
CA ILE A 248 -8.64 -5.13 -21.85
C ILE A 248 -7.98 -5.40 -23.21
N TYR A 249 -8.32 -4.57 -24.18
CA TYR A 249 -7.72 -4.55 -25.51
C TYR A 249 -6.91 -3.26 -25.66
N VAL A 250 -5.68 -3.39 -26.12
CA VAL A 250 -4.79 -2.25 -26.41
C VAL A 250 -4.34 -2.33 -27.87
N ASP A 251 -4.64 -1.30 -28.64
CA ASP A 251 -4.36 -1.23 -30.07
C ASP A 251 -4.89 -2.44 -30.87
N GLY A 252 -6.04 -3.00 -30.40
CA GLY A 252 -6.72 -4.15 -31.00
C GLY A 252 -6.32 -5.49 -30.41
N GLU A 253 -5.25 -5.59 -29.66
CA GLU A 253 -4.76 -6.82 -29.04
C GLU A 253 -5.33 -7.02 -27.63
N LYS A 254 -5.85 -8.22 -27.33
CA LYS A 254 -6.29 -8.59 -25.98
C LYS A 254 -5.09 -8.82 -25.09
N ILE A 255 -4.99 -8.02 -24.01
CA ILE A 255 -3.91 -8.14 -23.03
C ILE A 255 -4.26 -9.24 -22.02
N PRO A 256 -3.33 -10.13 -21.66
CA PRO A 256 -3.58 -11.14 -20.63
C PRO A 256 -3.76 -10.50 -19.25
N PRO A 257 -4.71 -10.99 -18.43
CA PRO A 257 -4.91 -10.45 -17.08
C PRO A 257 -3.68 -10.68 -16.20
N PRO A 258 -3.27 -9.67 -15.43
CA PRO A 258 -2.13 -9.81 -14.54
C PRO A 258 -2.48 -10.69 -13.33
N LYS A 259 -1.50 -11.45 -12.84
CA LYS A 259 -1.63 -12.19 -11.58
C LYS A 259 -1.31 -11.25 -10.43
N THR A 260 -2.32 -10.85 -9.67
CA THR A 260 -2.16 -9.97 -8.51
C THR A 260 -2.96 -10.48 -7.31
N LYS A 261 -2.65 -10.00 -6.11
CA LYS A 261 -3.42 -10.30 -4.89
C LYS A 261 -4.86 -9.74 -4.89
N TRP A 262 -5.20 -8.91 -5.85
CA TRP A 262 -6.54 -8.35 -6.01
C TRP A 262 -7.43 -9.16 -6.95
N ALA A 263 -6.90 -10.23 -7.55
CA ALA A 263 -7.71 -11.19 -8.27
C ALA A 263 -8.72 -11.79 -7.28
N ARG A 264 -10.02 -11.60 -7.56
CA ARG A 264 -11.08 -12.39 -6.92
C ARG A 264 -11.36 -13.55 -7.86
N GLU A 265 -11.49 -14.76 -7.32
CA GLU A 265 -12.08 -15.84 -8.10
C GLU A 265 -13.50 -15.38 -8.42
N LEU A 266 -13.81 -15.28 -9.71
CA LEU A 266 -15.18 -15.14 -10.14
C LEU A 266 -15.90 -16.37 -9.60
N ASN A 267 -16.84 -16.19 -8.69
CA ASN A 267 -17.67 -17.27 -8.18
C ASN A 267 -18.23 -18.01 -9.39
N LYS A 268 -17.79 -19.28 -9.54
CA LYS A 268 -18.33 -20.19 -10.54
C LYS A 268 -19.77 -20.53 -10.24
#